data_e306ad29ceb8ec60eaa592b91a3620bb
#
_entry.id   e306ad29ceb8ec60eaa592b91a3620bb
#
_cell.length_a   1.000
_cell.length_b   1.000
_cell.length_c   1.000
_cell.angle_alpha   90.00
_cell.angle_beta   90.00
_cell.angle_gamma   90.00
#
_symmetry.space_group_name_H-M   'P 1'
#
loop_
_entity.id
_entity.type
_entity.pdbx_description
1 polymer ?
#
loop_
_entity_poly.entity_id
_entity_poly.type
_entity_poly.pdbx_seq_one_letter_code
_entity_poly.pdbx_strand_id
1 'polypeptide(L)'
;MKKFELWRGDCLELMKNISDGSVDLVLTDPPYGTMKNFGKSEAAKEIGYKDCEWDDVIPIDKMFAEISRVLRQNGKAIIFGQEPFTSKLITSTIASIPLSYRAIWLKDSFGNKFMCNKAMVNRFEDICIFSKLGHDYCGENPLREYFAKVYEFIGKTKKEIMQIVGQRADHCFRLNSSQYSLCTEQTYQELIATFGIDKMKGFVEYAGLRKTQDEYTQKYASVFNLWQGGKSKSNVLEYKKDNDGYHPTQKPVALLEDLIQTYSNEGNTVLDFTMGSGSTGVACVNTNRRFIGIELDDGYFNIAKKRIEEAVNDLP
;
A
#
# COMPACT_ATOMS: atom_id res chain seq x y z
N MET A 1 5.51 -0.77 -21.25
CA MET A 1 4.19 -0.99 -20.60
C MET A 1 3.54 0.36 -20.38
N LYS A 2 2.21 0.47 -20.48
CA LYS A 2 1.52 1.72 -20.15
C LYS A 2 1.79 2.07 -18.67
N LYS A 3 2.14 3.34 -18.39
CA LYS A 3 2.42 3.79 -17.03
C LYS A 3 1.13 3.96 -16.20
N PHE A 4 -0.04 4.10 -16.86
CA PHE A 4 -1.33 4.23 -16.18
C PHE A 4 -2.48 3.63 -17.01
N GLU A 5 -3.51 3.22 -16.30
CA GLU A 5 -4.79 2.76 -16.84
C GLU A 5 -5.92 3.50 -16.13
N LEU A 6 -6.84 4.09 -16.89
CA LEU A 6 -7.95 4.85 -16.34
C LEU A 6 -9.26 4.24 -16.84
N TRP A 7 -10.14 3.93 -15.92
CA TRP A 7 -11.43 3.30 -16.21
C TRP A 7 -12.57 4.15 -15.67
N ARG A 8 -13.59 4.37 -16.51
CA ARG A 8 -14.78 5.12 -16.13
C ARG A 8 -15.92 4.17 -15.79
N GLY A 9 -16.48 4.27 -14.59
CA GLY A 9 -17.64 3.49 -14.15
C GLY A 9 -17.61 3.11 -12.67
N ASP A 10 -18.54 2.23 -12.30
CA ASP A 10 -18.64 1.72 -10.94
C ASP A 10 -17.38 0.94 -10.53
N CYS A 11 -16.78 1.33 -9.40
CA CYS A 11 -15.52 0.75 -8.97
C CYS A 11 -15.64 -0.73 -8.60
N LEU A 12 -16.74 -1.16 -7.96
CA LEU A 12 -16.92 -2.56 -7.57
C LEU A 12 -17.11 -3.47 -8.81
N GLU A 13 -17.67 -2.95 -9.91
CA GLU A 13 -17.77 -3.68 -11.15
C GLU A 13 -16.45 -3.70 -11.91
N LEU A 14 -15.76 -2.57 -12.00
CA LEU A 14 -14.52 -2.47 -12.75
C LEU A 14 -13.33 -3.14 -12.06
N MET A 15 -13.28 -3.13 -10.75
CA MET A 15 -12.24 -3.87 -10.00
C MET A 15 -12.21 -5.35 -10.33
N LYS A 16 -13.34 -5.96 -10.73
CA LYS A 16 -13.40 -7.37 -11.18
C LYS A 16 -12.48 -7.68 -12.36
N ASN A 17 -12.09 -6.67 -13.14
CA ASN A 17 -11.14 -6.81 -14.24
C ASN A 17 -9.69 -6.79 -13.80
N ILE A 18 -9.40 -6.43 -12.54
CA ILE A 18 -8.06 -6.45 -11.97
C ILE A 18 -7.73 -7.88 -11.50
N SER A 19 -6.59 -8.40 -11.91
CA SER A 19 -6.14 -9.73 -11.51
C SER A 19 -5.87 -9.80 -10.01
N ASP A 20 -6.15 -10.96 -9.41
CA ASP A 20 -5.90 -11.22 -7.98
C ASP A 20 -4.42 -10.99 -7.64
N GLY A 21 -4.18 -10.28 -6.55
CA GLY A 21 -2.83 -10.05 -6.03
C GLY A 21 -1.91 -9.24 -6.94
N SER A 22 -2.45 -8.48 -7.90
CA SER A 22 -1.67 -7.71 -8.88
C SER A 22 -1.40 -6.25 -8.47
N VAL A 23 -2.01 -5.78 -7.41
CA VAL A 23 -1.87 -4.41 -6.88
C VAL A 23 -0.94 -4.43 -5.67
N ASP A 24 0.06 -3.55 -5.66
CA ASP A 24 1.02 -3.43 -4.56
C ASP A 24 0.52 -2.53 -3.43
N LEU A 25 -0.18 -1.45 -3.81
CA LEU A 25 -0.72 -0.44 -2.90
C LEU A 25 -2.11 -0.01 -3.36
N VAL A 26 -3.07 -0.03 -2.47
CA VAL A 26 -4.34 0.71 -2.64
C VAL A 26 -4.20 2.02 -1.88
N LEU A 27 -4.44 3.15 -2.56
CA LEU A 27 -4.43 4.49 -1.96
C LEU A 27 -5.64 5.26 -2.49
N THR A 28 -6.64 5.47 -1.65
CA THR A 28 -7.96 5.95 -2.11
C THR A 28 -8.65 6.85 -1.07
N ASP A 29 -9.49 7.73 -1.57
CA ASP A 29 -10.34 8.65 -0.81
C ASP A 29 -11.82 8.42 -1.19
N PRO A 30 -12.48 7.39 -0.63
CA PRO A 30 -13.85 7.07 -0.98
C PRO A 30 -14.83 8.10 -0.44
N PRO A 31 -16.06 8.20 -0.99
CA PRO A 31 -17.10 9.07 -0.44
C PRO A 31 -17.49 8.66 0.99
N TYR A 32 -17.59 9.64 1.89
CA TYR A 32 -17.87 9.41 3.31
C TYR A 32 -19.36 9.45 3.67
N GLY A 33 -20.23 9.91 2.75
CA GLY A 33 -21.66 10.11 2.97
C GLY A 33 -22.00 11.30 3.87
N THR A 34 -21.05 12.21 4.10
CA THR A 34 -21.23 13.36 5.01
C THR A 34 -21.71 14.62 4.29
N MET A 35 -21.56 14.67 2.98
CA MET A 35 -21.91 15.83 2.14
C MET A 35 -23.20 15.63 1.36
N LYS A 36 -23.72 14.41 1.25
CA LYS A 36 -25.01 14.11 0.64
C LYS A 36 -26.14 14.77 1.46
N ASN A 37 -27.01 15.50 0.77
CA ASN A 37 -28.09 16.31 1.35
C ASN A 37 -27.64 17.56 2.12
N PHE A 38 -26.34 17.82 2.29
CA PHE A 38 -25.90 19.07 2.93
C PHE A 38 -26.32 20.29 2.09
N GLY A 39 -26.22 20.21 0.78
CA GLY A 39 -26.65 21.26 -0.18
C GLY A 39 -28.14 21.57 -0.14
N LYS A 40 -28.96 20.67 0.42
CA LYS A 40 -30.40 20.87 0.61
C LYS A 40 -30.76 21.76 1.81
N SER A 41 -29.82 21.97 2.73
CA SER A 41 -30.04 22.84 3.90
C SER A 41 -30.09 24.31 3.48
N GLU A 42 -30.93 25.12 4.17
CA GLU A 42 -31.01 26.56 3.90
C GLU A 42 -29.64 27.25 4.01
N ALA A 43 -28.88 26.92 5.03
CA ALA A 43 -27.54 27.45 5.25
C ALA A 43 -26.55 27.12 4.10
N ALA A 44 -26.69 25.95 3.47
CA ALA A 44 -25.86 25.59 2.31
C ALA A 44 -26.28 26.35 1.05
N LYS A 45 -27.58 26.56 0.87
CA LYS A 45 -28.11 27.33 -0.26
C LYS A 45 -27.70 28.80 -0.23
N GLU A 46 -27.72 29.40 0.96
CA GLU A 46 -27.30 30.80 1.17
C GLU A 46 -25.84 31.07 0.74
N ILE A 47 -24.98 30.03 0.81
CA ILE A 47 -23.56 30.11 0.46
C ILE A 47 -23.23 29.51 -0.89
N GLY A 48 -24.29 29.16 -1.69
CA GLY A 48 -24.11 28.60 -3.03
C GLY A 48 -23.55 27.18 -3.07
N TYR A 49 -23.65 26.43 -1.96
CA TYR A 49 -23.16 25.04 -1.92
C TYR A 49 -24.11 24.12 -2.69
N LYS A 50 -23.59 23.37 -3.65
CA LYS A 50 -24.35 22.39 -4.40
C LYS A 50 -24.39 21.05 -3.67
N ASP A 51 -25.50 20.32 -3.84
CA ASP A 51 -25.61 18.95 -3.30
C ASP A 51 -24.58 18.04 -4.00
N CYS A 52 -23.93 17.17 -3.22
CA CYS A 52 -22.93 16.24 -3.70
C CYS A 52 -23.59 14.86 -3.94
N GLU A 53 -24.17 14.65 -5.13
CA GLU A 53 -24.83 13.39 -5.48
C GLU A 53 -23.83 12.20 -5.51
N TRP A 54 -22.56 12.48 -5.76
CA TRP A 54 -21.49 11.49 -5.79
C TRP A 54 -21.07 10.97 -4.38
N ASP A 55 -21.52 11.62 -3.28
CA ASP A 55 -21.12 11.23 -1.91
C ASP A 55 -21.98 10.07 -1.37
N ASP A 56 -22.13 9.01 -2.15
CA ASP A 56 -22.74 7.75 -1.75
C ASP A 56 -21.67 6.79 -1.23
N VAL A 57 -21.84 6.36 0.03
CA VAL A 57 -20.89 5.42 0.66
C VAL A 57 -20.90 4.09 -0.07
N ILE A 58 -19.73 3.66 -0.53
CA ILE A 58 -19.52 2.33 -1.10
C ILE A 58 -19.76 1.28 0.00
N PRO A 59 -20.50 0.18 -0.27
CA PRO A 59 -20.69 -0.90 0.70
C PRO A 59 -19.34 -1.42 1.20
N ILE A 60 -19.03 -1.18 2.49
CA ILE A 60 -17.69 -1.37 3.06
C ILE A 60 -17.26 -2.83 3.01
N ASP A 61 -18.18 -3.78 3.20
CA ASP A 61 -17.94 -5.21 3.09
C ASP A 61 -17.49 -5.62 1.68
N LYS A 62 -18.17 -5.11 0.65
CA LYS A 62 -17.80 -5.36 -0.76
C LYS A 62 -16.48 -4.68 -1.13
N MET A 63 -16.28 -3.46 -0.65
CA MET A 63 -15.04 -2.72 -0.84
C MET A 63 -13.84 -3.50 -0.27
N PHE A 64 -13.91 -3.98 0.97
CA PHE A 64 -12.83 -4.78 1.56
C PHE A 64 -12.65 -6.13 0.88
N ALA A 65 -13.72 -6.77 0.40
CA ALA A 65 -13.62 -8.02 -0.35
C ALA A 65 -12.79 -7.83 -1.64
N GLU A 66 -13.09 -6.77 -2.42
CA GLU A 66 -12.33 -6.46 -3.64
C GLU A 66 -10.91 -6.00 -3.34
N ILE A 67 -10.69 -5.14 -2.33
CA ILE A 67 -9.34 -4.76 -1.88
C ILE A 67 -8.55 -6.03 -1.51
N SER A 68 -9.16 -6.95 -0.75
CA SER A 68 -8.50 -8.22 -0.38
C SER A 68 -8.12 -9.05 -1.57
N ARG A 69 -8.95 -9.10 -2.59
CA ARG A 69 -8.71 -9.88 -3.80
C ARG A 69 -7.55 -9.30 -4.61
N VAL A 70 -7.62 -8.00 -4.94
CA VAL A 70 -6.67 -7.37 -5.87
C VAL A 70 -5.31 -7.08 -5.25
N LEU A 71 -5.26 -6.80 -3.93
CA LEU A 71 -4.03 -6.45 -3.24
C LEU A 71 -3.13 -7.69 -3.09
N ARG A 72 -1.83 -7.54 -3.39
CA ARG A 72 -0.87 -8.62 -3.15
C ARG A 72 -0.69 -8.91 -1.67
N GLN A 73 -0.14 -10.07 -1.34
CA GLN A 73 0.23 -10.40 0.04
C GLN A 73 1.20 -9.36 0.61
N ASN A 74 1.02 -8.99 1.87
CA ASN A 74 1.76 -7.94 2.57
C ASN A 74 1.67 -6.54 1.93
N GLY A 75 0.82 -6.36 0.91
CA GLY A 75 0.46 -5.06 0.37
C GLY A 75 -0.31 -4.22 1.39
N LYS A 76 -0.39 -2.93 1.16
CA LYS A 76 -1.10 -1.98 2.02
C LYS A 76 -2.32 -1.41 1.31
N ALA A 77 -3.40 -1.21 2.09
CA ALA A 77 -4.51 -0.36 1.68
C ALA A 77 -4.54 0.87 2.59
N ILE A 78 -4.42 2.03 1.99
CA ILE A 78 -4.45 3.33 2.66
C ILE A 78 -5.75 4.01 2.25
N ILE A 79 -6.62 4.21 3.21
CA ILE A 79 -7.95 4.75 2.97
C ILE A 79 -8.12 6.02 3.82
N PHE A 80 -8.39 7.14 3.15
CA PHE A 80 -8.73 8.37 3.84
C PHE A 80 -10.10 8.27 4.48
N GLY A 81 -10.30 9.00 5.56
CA GLY A 81 -11.56 9.00 6.27
C GLY A 81 -11.75 10.20 7.17
N GLN A 82 -12.99 10.38 7.59
CA GLN A 82 -13.41 11.35 8.60
C GLN A 82 -14.58 10.74 9.39
N GLU A 83 -14.70 11.07 10.66
CA GLU A 83 -15.83 10.57 11.46
C GLU A 83 -17.21 11.01 10.89
N PRO A 84 -18.22 10.14 10.90
CA PRO A 84 -18.29 8.79 11.49
C PRO A 84 -17.82 7.67 10.54
N PHE A 85 -17.37 7.98 9.32
CA PHE A 85 -16.93 6.98 8.33
C PHE A 85 -15.68 6.24 8.81
N THR A 86 -14.69 6.93 9.40
CA THR A 86 -13.48 6.32 9.96
C THR A 86 -13.81 5.20 10.94
N SER A 87 -14.70 5.44 11.89
CA SER A 87 -15.12 4.41 12.87
C SER A 87 -15.78 3.20 12.20
N LYS A 88 -16.66 3.44 11.22
CA LYS A 88 -17.28 2.37 10.43
C LYS A 88 -16.23 1.56 9.65
N LEU A 89 -15.30 2.24 8.99
CA LEU A 89 -14.24 1.63 8.22
C LEU A 89 -13.37 0.69 9.10
N ILE A 90 -12.95 1.16 10.27
CA ILE A 90 -12.11 0.40 11.20
C ILE A 90 -12.86 -0.81 11.77
N THR A 91 -14.14 -0.68 12.10
CA THR A 91 -14.92 -1.77 12.71
C THR A 91 -15.47 -2.78 11.72
N SER A 92 -15.50 -2.44 10.42
CA SER A 92 -16.02 -3.31 9.36
C SER A 92 -14.91 -4.00 8.55
N THR A 93 -13.66 -3.95 9.02
CA THR A 93 -12.54 -4.63 8.36
C THR A 93 -12.72 -6.16 8.40
N ILE A 94 -12.13 -6.84 7.43
CA ILE A 94 -12.16 -8.32 7.34
C ILE A 94 -10.86 -8.92 7.86
N ALA A 95 -10.89 -10.18 8.28
CA ALA A 95 -9.75 -10.85 8.90
C ALA A 95 -8.48 -10.85 8.02
N SER A 96 -8.63 -10.88 6.68
CA SER A 96 -7.50 -10.85 5.75
C SER A 96 -6.85 -9.48 5.58
N ILE A 97 -7.54 -8.39 5.96
CA ILE A 97 -7.04 -7.00 5.86
C ILE A 97 -7.35 -6.24 7.16
N PRO A 98 -6.72 -6.57 8.28
CA PRO A 98 -6.90 -5.84 9.53
C PRO A 98 -6.31 -4.43 9.44
N LEU A 99 -6.82 -3.51 10.28
CA LEU A 99 -6.19 -2.23 10.51
C LEU A 99 -4.81 -2.45 11.15
N SER A 100 -3.77 -1.88 10.54
CA SER A 100 -2.44 -1.87 11.13
C SER A 100 -2.26 -0.71 12.10
N TYR A 101 -2.56 0.48 11.65
CA TYR A 101 -2.52 1.71 12.45
C TYR A 101 -3.20 2.86 11.71
N ARG A 102 -3.30 3.99 12.40
CA ARG A 102 -3.85 5.24 11.87
C ARG A 102 -2.81 6.34 11.90
N ALA A 103 -2.71 7.08 10.82
CA ALA A 103 -2.06 8.37 10.73
C ALA A 103 -3.10 9.47 10.53
N ILE A 104 -2.69 10.72 10.59
CA ILE A 104 -3.55 11.87 10.30
C ILE A 104 -2.82 12.83 9.33
N TRP A 105 -3.58 13.39 8.41
CA TRP A 105 -3.17 14.56 7.65
C TRP A 105 -3.61 15.82 8.38
N LEU A 106 -2.64 16.56 8.93
CA LEU A 106 -2.88 17.86 9.55
C LEU A 106 -2.88 18.93 8.46
N LYS A 107 -4.01 19.64 8.33
CA LYS A 107 -4.23 20.67 7.31
C LYS A 107 -3.73 22.03 7.78
N ASP A 108 -3.26 22.86 6.85
CA ASP A 108 -2.96 24.28 7.09
C ASP A 108 -4.22 25.13 7.26
N SER A 109 -5.37 24.67 6.82
CA SER A 109 -6.68 25.29 6.95
C SER A 109 -7.68 24.35 7.64
N PHE A 110 -8.80 24.88 8.10
CA PHE A 110 -9.84 24.09 8.76
C PHE A 110 -11.07 23.92 7.84
N GLY A 111 -11.70 22.76 7.99
CA GLY A 111 -13.03 22.47 7.45
C GLY A 111 -14.14 22.98 8.37
N ASN A 112 -15.40 22.79 7.96
CA ASN A 112 -16.58 23.12 8.76
C ASN A 112 -16.66 24.56 9.25
N LYS A 113 -16.25 25.51 8.43
CA LYS A 113 -16.27 26.97 8.75
C LYS A 113 -17.63 27.42 9.28
N PHE A 114 -18.71 26.84 8.79
CA PHE A 114 -20.10 27.14 9.21
C PHE A 114 -20.45 26.69 10.61
N MET A 115 -19.65 25.77 11.17
CA MET A 115 -19.88 25.23 12.53
C MET A 115 -18.97 25.89 13.56
N CYS A 116 -18.13 26.86 13.19
CA CYS A 116 -17.12 27.45 14.08
C CYS A 116 -17.70 28.07 15.37
N ASN A 117 -18.95 28.48 15.35
CA ASN A 117 -19.67 29.02 16.54
C ASN A 117 -20.46 27.95 17.30
N LYS A 118 -20.50 26.70 16.85
CA LYS A 118 -21.32 25.60 17.41
C LYS A 118 -20.48 24.38 17.78
N ALA A 119 -19.34 24.16 17.12
CA ALA A 119 -18.48 23.01 17.34
C ALA A 119 -17.02 23.36 17.03
N MET A 120 -16.11 22.53 17.49
CA MET A 120 -14.70 22.62 17.12
C MET A 120 -14.53 22.43 15.61
N VAL A 121 -13.69 23.26 15.00
CA VAL A 121 -13.36 23.14 13.58
C VAL A 121 -12.40 21.98 13.34
N ASN A 122 -12.60 21.27 12.22
CA ASN A 122 -11.78 20.12 11.90
C ASN A 122 -10.51 20.54 11.12
N ARG A 123 -9.34 20.22 11.65
CA ARG A 123 -8.03 20.53 11.07
C ARG A 123 -7.27 19.30 10.59
N PHE A 124 -7.83 18.10 10.66
CA PHE A 124 -7.18 16.89 10.20
C PHE A 124 -8.13 15.97 9.44
N GLU A 125 -7.57 15.07 8.69
CA GLU A 125 -8.26 13.88 8.16
C GLU A 125 -7.52 12.62 8.59
N ASP A 126 -8.28 11.56 8.80
CA ASP A 126 -7.74 10.24 9.13
C ASP A 126 -7.14 9.58 7.89
N ILE A 127 -6.04 8.88 8.10
CA ILE A 127 -5.39 8.02 7.12
C ILE A 127 -5.31 6.64 7.75
N CYS A 128 -6.22 5.75 7.35
CA CYS A 128 -6.28 4.40 7.89
C CYS A 128 -5.40 3.47 7.05
N ILE A 129 -4.39 2.87 7.68
CA ILE A 129 -3.46 1.95 7.03
C ILE A 129 -3.84 0.52 7.41
N PHE A 130 -4.28 -0.24 6.40
CA PHE A 130 -4.59 -1.66 6.51
C PHE A 130 -3.50 -2.48 5.85
N SER A 131 -3.28 -3.70 6.33
CA SER A 131 -2.30 -4.62 5.74
C SER A 131 -2.98 -5.91 5.34
N LYS A 132 -2.81 -6.34 4.10
CA LYS A 132 -3.21 -7.70 3.73
C LYS A 132 -2.27 -8.68 4.42
N LEU A 133 -2.85 -9.53 5.26
CA LEU A 133 -2.09 -10.60 5.89
C LEU A 133 -1.64 -11.60 4.82
N GLY A 134 -0.34 -11.90 4.81
CA GLY A 134 0.14 -13.08 4.10
C GLY A 134 -0.37 -14.33 4.82
N HIS A 135 -0.68 -15.39 4.07
CA HIS A 135 -0.68 -16.71 4.67
C HIS A 135 0.64 -16.90 5.40
N ASP A 136 0.60 -17.55 6.56
CA ASP A 136 1.75 -17.70 7.45
C ASP A 136 3.09 -17.61 6.73
N TYR A 137 3.83 -16.56 7.03
CA TYR A 137 5.15 -16.24 6.48
C TYR A 137 6.14 -17.42 6.55
N CYS A 138 5.71 -18.50 7.21
CA CYS A 138 6.52 -19.67 7.51
C CYS A 138 6.61 -20.69 6.35
N GLY A 139 5.71 -20.69 5.37
CA GLY A 139 5.62 -21.77 4.39
C GLY A 139 6.11 -21.47 2.98
N GLU A 140 6.07 -20.23 2.52
CA GLU A 140 6.13 -19.92 1.09
C GLU A 140 7.51 -19.51 0.53
N ASN A 141 8.52 -19.26 1.39
CA ASN A 141 9.85 -18.95 0.87
C ASN A 141 10.51 -20.22 0.30
N PRO A 142 10.73 -20.32 -1.02
CA PRO A 142 11.25 -21.53 -1.66
C PRO A 142 12.63 -21.95 -1.15
N LEU A 143 13.39 -21.02 -0.57
CA LEU A 143 14.69 -21.32 0.01
C LEU A 143 14.60 -22.14 1.30
N ARG A 144 13.45 -22.21 1.96
CA ARG A 144 13.26 -23.09 3.13
C ARG A 144 13.39 -24.54 2.76
N GLU A 145 12.78 -24.94 1.65
CA GLU A 145 12.91 -26.30 1.12
C GLU A 145 14.36 -26.64 0.75
N TYR A 146 15.05 -25.69 0.13
CA TYR A 146 16.47 -25.84 -0.18
C TYR A 146 17.31 -26.01 1.09
N PHE A 147 17.16 -25.16 2.09
CA PHE A 147 17.92 -25.27 3.35
C PHE A 147 17.48 -26.48 4.20
N ALA A 148 16.28 -27.01 4.04
CA ALA A 148 15.90 -28.29 4.62
C ALA A 148 16.75 -29.44 4.04
N LYS A 149 16.93 -29.45 2.72
CA LYS A 149 17.83 -30.43 2.04
C LYS A 149 19.30 -30.27 2.45
N VAL A 150 19.76 -29.02 2.61
CA VAL A 150 21.12 -28.74 3.15
C VAL A 150 21.25 -29.27 4.56
N TYR A 151 20.26 -29.06 5.42
CA TYR A 151 20.25 -29.53 6.79
C TYR A 151 20.26 -31.05 6.87
N GLU A 152 19.45 -31.74 6.05
CA GLU A 152 19.45 -33.19 5.91
C GLU A 152 20.80 -33.73 5.43
N PHE A 153 21.40 -33.11 4.40
CA PHE A 153 22.70 -33.50 3.87
C PHE A 153 23.82 -33.39 4.89
N ILE A 154 23.83 -32.32 5.73
CA ILE A 154 24.83 -32.14 6.79
C ILE A 154 24.69 -33.21 7.88
N GLY A 155 23.49 -33.69 8.15
CA GLY A 155 23.22 -34.78 9.11
C GLY A 155 23.61 -34.47 10.56
N LYS A 156 23.71 -33.20 10.92
CA LYS A 156 24.05 -32.71 12.27
C LYS A 156 22.90 -31.89 12.86
N THR A 157 22.86 -31.83 14.19
CA THR A 157 21.90 -30.95 14.86
C THR A 157 22.23 -29.48 14.59
N LYS A 158 21.23 -28.61 14.60
CA LYS A 158 21.44 -27.16 14.47
C LYS A 158 22.47 -26.62 15.45
N LYS A 159 22.46 -27.10 16.69
CA LYS A 159 23.43 -26.73 17.74
C LYS A 159 24.87 -27.07 17.32
N GLU A 160 25.11 -28.26 16.80
CA GLU A 160 26.43 -28.69 16.31
C GLU A 160 26.87 -27.85 15.10
N ILE A 161 25.98 -27.57 14.17
CA ILE A 161 26.28 -26.70 13.01
C ILE A 161 26.72 -25.32 13.52
N MET A 162 25.97 -24.72 14.47
CA MET A 162 26.31 -23.41 15.03
C MET A 162 27.61 -23.40 15.82
N GLN A 163 27.98 -24.51 16.45
CA GLN A 163 29.28 -24.64 17.13
C GLN A 163 30.45 -24.62 16.15
N ILE A 164 30.25 -25.11 14.93
CA ILE A 164 31.30 -25.23 13.91
C ILE A 164 31.43 -23.96 13.08
N VAL A 165 30.32 -23.44 12.53
CA VAL A 165 30.30 -22.29 11.59
C VAL A 165 29.85 -20.97 12.25
N GLY A 166 29.52 -21.01 13.54
CA GLY A 166 29.08 -19.83 14.31
C GLY A 166 27.60 -19.48 14.14
N GLN A 167 27.12 -18.56 14.96
CA GLN A 167 25.72 -18.16 15.03
C GLN A 167 25.21 -17.45 13.76
N ARG A 168 26.10 -17.05 12.87
CA ARG A 168 25.75 -16.37 11.60
C ARG A 168 24.89 -17.23 10.66
N ALA A 169 24.99 -18.57 10.76
CA ALA A 169 24.20 -19.50 9.99
C ALA A 169 22.82 -19.81 10.62
N ASP A 170 22.52 -19.31 11.83
CA ASP A 170 21.30 -19.67 12.57
C ASP A 170 20.01 -19.35 11.78
N HIS A 171 19.96 -18.19 11.15
CA HIS A 171 18.75 -17.72 10.47
C HIS A 171 18.33 -18.59 9.28
N CYS A 172 19.29 -19.11 8.50
CA CYS A 172 18.95 -19.97 7.34
C CYS A 172 18.51 -21.39 7.74
N PHE A 173 18.70 -21.78 9.00
CA PHE A 173 18.20 -23.04 9.56
C PHE A 173 16.98 -22.86 10.48
N ARG A 174 16.38 -21.67 10.53
CA ARG A 174 15.09 -21.42 11.22
C ARG A 174 13.90 -21.74 10.31
N LEU A 175 13.85 -22.95 9.77
CA LEU A 175 12.95 -23.35 8.70
C LEU A 175 11.44 -23.14 9.00
N ASN A 176 11.04 -23.24 10.28
CA ASN A 176 9.66 -23.11 10.73
C ASN A 176 9.42 -21.81 11.53
N SER A 177 10.20 -20.76 11.27
CA SER A 177 10.10 -19.51 12.00
C SER A 177 9.97 -18.30 11.07
N SER A 178 9.23 -17.29 11.49
CA SER A 178 9.18 -15.97 10.82
C SER A 178 10.54 -15.26 10.75
N GLN A 179 11.52 -15.71 11.54
CA GLN A 179 12.90 -15.20 11.58
C GLN A 179 13.84 -15.90 10.57
N TYR A 180 13.29 -16.72 9.65
CA TYR A 180 14.08 -17.29 8.57
C TYR A 180 14.62 -16.19 7.66
N SER A 181 15.88 -16.26 7.30
CA SER A 181 16.50 -15.42 6.26
C SER A 181 17.65 -16.15 5.58
N LEU A 182 17.91 -15.81 4.32
CA LEU A 182 19.11 -16.28 3.62
C LEU A 182 20.35 -15.78 4.37
N CYS A 183 21.34 -16.66 4.61
CA CYS A 183 22.63 -16.28 5.17
C CYS A 183 23.45 -15.39 4.20
N THR A 184 24.51 -14.78 4.69
CA THR A 184 25.46 -14.05 3.83
C THR A 184 26.23 -15.00 2.93
N GLU A 185 26.78 -14.49 1.82
CA GLU A 185 27.61 -15.27 0.90
C GLU A 185 28.81 -15.90 1.62
N GLN A 186 29.47 -15.12 2.48
CA GLN A 186 30.59 -15.63 3.30
C GLN A 186 30.17 -16.83 4.14
N THR A 187 29.02 -16.75 4.83
CA THR A 187 28.50 -17.87 5.63
C THR A 187 28.14 -19.08 4.76
N TYR A 188 27.62 -18.85 3.56
CA TYR A 188 27.33 -19.93 2.62
C TYR A 188 28.60 -20.63 2.14
N GLN A 189 29.66 -19.87 1.82
CA GLN A 189 30.97 -20.44 1.44
C GLN A 189 31.59 -21.23 2.61
N GLU A 190 31.42 -20.78 3.86
CA GLU A 190 31.84 -21.53 5.04
C GLU A 190 31.07 -22.86 5.18
N LEU A 191 29.78 -22.90 4.85
CA LEU A 191 29.00 -24.15 4.83
C LEU A 191 29.53 -25.12 3.74
N ILE A 192 29.87 -24.60 2.54
CA ILE A 192 30.48 -25.39 1.46
C ILE A 192 31.80 -25.98 1.95
N ALA A 193 32.72 -25.14 2.41
CA ALA A 193 34.05 -25.56 2.81
C ALA A 193 34.04 -26.57 3.98
N THR A 194 33.12 -26.41 4.92
CA THR A 194 33.07 -27.22 6.14
C THR A 194 32.34 -28.55 5.95
N PHE A 195 31.24 -28.54 5.22
CA PHE A 195 30.34 -29.70 5.12
C PHE A 195 30.27 -30.29 3.71
N GLY A 196 30.89 -29.67 2.73
CA GLY A 196 30.92 -30.16 1.33
C GLY A 196 29.53 -30.15 0.69
N ILE A 197 28.68 -29.15 1.03
CA ILE A 197 27.30 -29.09 0.53
C ILE A 197 27.21 -28.90 -0.98
N ASP A 198 28.31 -28.47 -1.63
CA ASP A 198 28.46 -28.44 -3.10
C ASP A 198 28.28 -29.81 -3.76
N LYS A 199 28.47 -30.90 -3.01
CA LYS A 199 28.29 -32.29 -3.48
C LYS A 199 26.84 -32.77 -3.30
N MET A 200 25.98 -31.96 -2.71
CA MET A 200 24.57 -32.31 -2.50
C MET A 200 23.80 -32.34 -3.84
N LYS A 201 22.95 -33.33 -4.05
CA LYS A 201 22.05 -33.35 -5.20
C LYS A 201 21.10 -32.14 -5.13
N GLY A 202 21.14 -31.31 -6.17
CA GLY A 202 20.35 -30.09 -6.22
C GLY A 202 21.02 -28.89 -5.55
N PHE A 203 22.35 -28.94 -5.41
CA PHE A 203 23.14 -27.79 -4.98
C PHE A 203 22.88 -26.57 -5.88
N VAL A 204 22.80 -25.40 -5.27
CA VAL A 204 22.59 -24.11 -5.95
C VAL A 204 23.66 -23.14 -5.48
N GLU A 205 24.34 -22.50 -6.42
CA GLU A 205 25.31 -21.44 -6.13
C GLU A 205 24.63 -20.25 -5.40
N TYR A 206 25.40 -19.54 -4.57
CA TYR A 206 24.85 -18.43 -3.77
C TYR A 206 24.12 -17.37 -4.61
N ALA A 207 24.64 -17.06 -5.80
CA ALA A 207 24.01 -16.11 -6.72
C ALA A 207 22.58 -16.54 -7.13
N GLY A 208 22.36 -17.86 -7.33
CA GLY A 208 21.03 -18.41 -7.60
C GLY A 208 20.08 -18.29 -6.39
N LEU A 209 20.59 -18.58 -5.18
CA LEU A 209 19.82 -18.41 -3.94
C LEU A 209 19.47 -16.94 -3.71
N ARG A 210 20.40 -16.03 -3.95
CA ARG A 210 20.19 -14.59 -3.84
C ARG A 210 19.12 -14.10 -4.81
N LYS A 211 19.18 -14.52 -6.07
CA LYS A 211 18.18 -14.21 -7.08
C LYS A 211 16.78 -14.68 -6.63
N THR A 212 16.66 -15.92 -6.19
CA THR A 212 15.39 -16.48 -5.69
C THR A 212 14.88 -15.70 -4.47
N GLN A 213 15.77 -15.31 -3.55
CA GLN A 213 15.40 -14.48 -2.39
C GLN A 213 14.93 -13.09 -2.81
N ASP A 214 15.60 -12.47 -3.78
CA ASP A 214 15.25 -11.13 -4.26
C ASP A 214 13.90 -11.13 -4.99
N GLU A 215 13.64 -12.13 -5.83
CA GLU A 215 12.34 -12.34 -6.48
C GLU A 215 11.22 -12.56 -5.46
N TYR A 216 11.47 -13.39 -4.44
CA TYR A 216 10.52 -13.62 -3.35
C TYR A 216 10.27 -12.34 -2.55
N THR A 217 11.33 -11.61 -2.20
CA THR A 217 11.24 -10.35 -1.46
C THR A 217 10.47 -9.30 -2.26
N GLN A 218 10.76 -9.15 -3.54
CA GLN A 218 10.04 -8.22 -4.40
C GLN A 218 8.54 -8.53 -4.47
N LYS A 219 8.19 -9.81 -4.49
CA LYS A 219 6.80 -10.25 -4.62
C LYS A 219 6.00 -10.17 -3.30
N TYR A 220 6.64 -10.44 -2.17
CA TYR A 220 5.93 -10.67 -0.90
C TYR A 220 6.33 -9.77 0.28
N ALA A 221 7.45 -9.05 0.22
CA ALA A 221 7.84 -8.21 1.33
C ALA A 221 6.86 -7.06 1.58
N SER A 222 6.63 -6.78 2.85
CA SER A 222 5.97 -5.54 3.26
C SER A 222 6.90 -4.36 3.00
N VAL A 223 6.38 -3.31 2.37
CA VAL A 223 7.16 -2.12 2.04
C VAL A 223 6.89 -1.03 3.07
N PHE A 224 7.94 -0.48 3.65
CA PHE A 224 7.92 0.74 4.46
C PHE A 224 9.26 1.46 4.30
N ASN A 225 9.28 2.50 3.50
CA ASN A 225 10.49 3.22 3.14
C ASN A 225 10.59 4.54 3.93
N LEU A 226 11.75 4.78 4.54
CA LEU A 226 12.12 6.07 5.12
C LEU A 226 12.84 6.93 4.07
N TRP A 227 12.17 7.20 2.96
CA TRP A 227 12.74 7.82 1.76
C TRP A 227 13.32 9.22 1.99
N GLN A 228 12.88 9.93 3.04
CA GLN A 228 13.42 11.23 3.44
C GLN A 228 14.71 11.12 4.28
N GLY A 229 15.23 9.91 4.50
CA GLY A 229 16.50 9.71 5.20
C GLY A 229 16.45 9.79 6.73
N GLY A 230 15.27 9.69 7.33
CA GLY A 230 15.09 9.65 8.79
C GLY A 230 15.28 8.27 9.40
N LYS A 231 15.33 8.21 10.75
CA LYS A 231 15.28 6.95 11.52
C LYS A 231 13.86 6.51 11.86
N SER A 232 12.89 7.39 11.69
CA SER A 232 11.48 7.18 11.98
C SER A 232 10.63 8.15 11.15
N LYS A 233 9.35 7.84 11.00
CA LYS A 233 8.36 8.70 10.34
C LYS A 233 7.21 8.94 11.31
N SER A 234 6.78 10.21 11.40
CA SER A 234 5.62 10.60 12.20
C SER A 234 4.33 10.06 11.57
N ASN A 235 3.35 9.73 12.42
CA ASN A 235 1.98 9.47 11.99
C ASN A 235 1.11 10.74 11.92
N VAL A 236 1.71 11.91 12.16
CA VAL A 236 1.11 13.23 11.89
C VAL A 236 1.81 13.79 10.67
N LEU A 237 1.10 13.92 9.56
CA LEU A 237 1.61 14.36 8.26
C LEU A 237 1.10 15.77 7.99
N GLU A 238 2.01 16.73 7.93
CA GLU A 238 1.68 18.15 7.74
C GLU A 238 1.88 18.53 6.28
N TYR A 239 0.77 18.69 5.55
CA TYR A 239 0.77 19.10 4.15
C TYR A 239 -0.28 20.17 3.90
N LYS A 240 0.11 21.20 3.13
CA LYS A 240 -0.82 22.24 2.68
C LYS A 240 -1.77 21.68 1.64
N LYS A 241 -2.99 22.23 1.59
CA LYS A 241 -3.92 21.92 0.50
C LYS A 241 -3.42 22.48 -0.82
N ASP A 242 -3.61 21.72 -1.89
CA ASP A 242 -3.48 22.28 -3.24
C ASP A 242 -4.68 23.21 -3.51
N ASN A 243 -4.41 24.37 -4.11
CA ASN A 243 -5.42 25.39 -4.39
C ASN A 243 -5.84 25.41 -5.87
N ASP A 244 -5.65 24.32 -6.59
CA ASP A 244 -5.85 24.24 -8.05
C ASP A 244 -7.33 24.23 -8.46
N GLY A 245 -8.25 24.00 -7.49
CA GLY A 245 -9.69 24.08 -7.71
C GLY A 245 -10.32 22.96 -8.53
N TYR A 246 -9.59 21.86 -8.79
CA TYR A 246 -10.10 20.75 -9.60
C TYR A 246 -11.17 19.92 -8.90
N HIS A 247 -11.09 19.80 -7.58
CA HIS A 247 -12.06 19.07 -6.75
C HIS A 247 -12.15 19.68 -5.35
N PRO A 248 -13.35 19.82 -4.75
CA PRO A 248 -13.50 20.48 -3.43
C PRO A 248 -12.79 19.75 -2.29
N THR A 249 -12.62 18.43 -2.38
CA THR A 249 -11.97 17.58 -1.38
C THR A 249 -10.65 17.00 -1.85
N GLN A 250 -10.03 17.60 -2.89
CA GLN A 250 -8.76 17.14 -3.44
C GLN A 250 -7.69 16.97 -2.35
N LYS A 251 -7.01 15.83 -2.39
CA LYS A 251 -5.84 15.58 -1.54
C LYS A 251 -4.58 16.19 -2.16
N PRO A 252 -3.68 16.77 -1.36
CA PRO A 252 -2.43 17.33 -1.86
C PRO A 252 -1.57 16.26 -2.56
N VAL A 253 -1.08 16.59 -3.76
CA VAL A 253 -0.19 15.67 -4.50
C VAL A 253 1.04 15.31 -3.67
N ALA A 254 1.65 16.29 -2.98
CA ALA A 254 2.81 16.04 -2.12
C ALA A 254 2.55 15.05 -0.97
N LEU A 255 1.35 15.06 -0.36
CA LEU A 255 0.95 14.06 0.64
C LEU A 255 0.84 12.67 0.02
N LEU A 256 0.23 12.59 -1.17
CA LEU A 256 0.05 11.32 -1.86
C LEU A 256 1.39 10.73 -2.33
N GLU A 257 2.31 11.57 -2.82
CA GLU A 257 3.69 11.17 -3.15
C GLU A 257 4.42 10.60 -1.93
N ASP A 258 4.29 11.24 -0.77
CA ASP A 258 4.88 10.77 0.47
C ASP A 258 4.34 9.39 0.87
N LEU A 259 3.03 9.19 0.83
CA LEU A 259 2.41 7.90 1.11
C LEU A 259 2.82 6.83 0.10
N ILE A 260 2.83 7.16 -1.20
CA ILE A 260 3.23 6.25 -2.27
C ILE A 260 4.70 5.82 -2.09
N GLN A 261 5.61 6.75 -1.85
CA GLN A 261 7.03 6.44 -1.65
C GLN A 261 7.27 5.63 -0.37
N THR A 262 6.48 5.89 0.68
CA THR A 262 6.58 5.16 1.95
C THR A 262 6.14 3.69 1.81
N TYR A 263 5.05 3.42 1.08
CA TYR A 263 4.42 2.10 1.07
C TYR A 263 4.54 1.33 -0.24
N SER A 264 5.28 1.86 -1.21
CA SER A 264 5.57 1.18 -2.47
C SER A 264 6.99 1.45 -2.95
N ASN A 265 7.49 0.60 -3.85
CA ASN A 265 8.73 0.79 -4.58
C ASN A 265 8.45 1.29 -6.00
N GLU A 266 9.48 1.84 -6.67
CA GLU A 266 9.37 2.20 -8.08
C GLU A 266 8.92 1.02 -8.93
N GLY A 267 8.08 1.29 -9.92
CA GLY A 267 7.49 0.27 -10.79
C GLY A 267 6.34 -0.53 -10.17
N ASN A 268 6.05 -0.37 -8.85
CA ASN A 268 4.88 -0.97 -8.22
C ASN A 268 3.58 -0.40 -8.78
N THR A 269 2.50 -1.17 -8.66
CA THR A 269 1.15 -0.79 -9.12
C THR A 269 0.35 -0.23 -7.95
N VAL A 270 -0.11 1.01 -8.11
CA VAL A 270 -1.01 1.71 -7.16
C VAL A 270 -2.41 1.75 -7.76
N LEU A 271 -3.41 1.40 -6.96
CA LEU A 271 -4.82 1.49 -7.31
C LEU A 271 -5.50 2.60 -6.50
N ASP A 272 -6.20 3.49 -7.21
CA ASP A 272 -7.18 4.39 -6.63
C ASP A 272 -8.53 4.14 -7.32
N PHE A 273 -9.45 3.49 -6.61
CA PHE A 273 -10.74 3.13 -7.18
C PHE A 273 -11.81 4.23 -7.04
N THR A 274 -11.43 5.40 -6.52
CA THR A 274 -12.27 6.61 -6.43
C THR A 274 -11.39 7.84 -6.70
N MET A 275 -10.71 7.84 -7.86
CA MET A 275 -9.58 8.75 -8.12
C MET A 275 -9.96 10.25 -8.20
N GLY A 276 -11.25 10.59 -8.31
CA GLY A 276 -11.72 11.97 -8.40
C GLY A 276 -11.01 12.74 -9.52
N SER A 277 -10.38 13.86 -9.17
CA SER A 277 -9.60 14.68 -10.11
C SER A 277 -8.20 14.13 -10.43
N GLY A 278 -7.83 12.92 -9.97
CA GLY A 278 -6.62 12.21 -10.38
C GLY A 278 -5.33 12.59 -9.66
N SER A 279 -5.40 13.18 -8.47
CA SER A 279 -4.19 13.56 -7.72
C SER A 279 -3.29 12.37 -7.39
N THR A 280 -3.87 11.20 -7.06
CA THR A 280 -3.12 9.95 -6.84
C THR A 280 -2.39 9.52 -8.11
N GLY A 281 -3.02 9.67 -9.28
CA GLY A 281 -2.41 9.34 -10.57
C GLY A 281 -1.22 10.26 -10.90
N VAL A 282 -1.34 11.58 -10.66
CA VAL A 282 -0.24 12.54 -10.80
C VAL A 282 0.92 12.16 -9.86
N ALA A 283 0.63 11.87 -8.59
CA ALA A 283 1.64 11.45 -7.61
C ALA A 283 2.34 10.14 -8.03
N CYS A 284 1.63 9.19 -8.64
CA CYS A 284 2.21 7.95 -9.18
C CYS A 284 3.17 8.22 -10.34
N VAL A 285 2.80 9.12 -11.24
CA VAL A 285 3.66 9.53 -12.36
C VAL A 285 4.95 10.16 -11.83
N ASN A 286 4.84 11.14 -10.92
CA ASN A 286 5.98 11.85 -10.32
C ASN A 286 6.94 10.92 -9.57
N THR A 287 6.41 9.84 -9.00
CA THR A 287 7.19 8.89 -8.19
C THR A 287 7.55 7.60 -8.93
N ASN A 288 7.34 7.55 -10.25
CA ASN A 288 7.64 6.40 -11.12
C ASN A 288 6.93 5.10 -10.70
N ARG A 289 5.65 5.19 -10.34
CA ARG A 289 4.76 4.04 -10.08
C ARG A 289 3.79 3.85 -11.22
N ARG A 290 3.29 2.62 -11.42
CA ARG A 290 2.17 2.33 -12.31
C ARG A 290 0.87 2.68 -11.58
N PHE A 291 -0.10 3.17 -12.32
CA PHE A 291 -1.35 3.62 -11.76
C PHE A 291 -2.56 2.96 -12.44
N ILE A 292 -3.51 2.50 -11.63
CA ILE A 292 -4.86 2.14 -12.06
C ILE A 292 -5.81 3.08 -11.34
N GLY A 293 -6.58 3.86 -12.12
CA GLY A 293 -7.56 4.81 -11.59
C GLY A 293 -8.96 4.49 -12.05
N ILE A 294 -9.94 4.51 -11.15
CA ILE A 294 -11.35 4.34 -11.46
C ILE A 294 -12.11 5.57 -10.97
N GLU A 295 -13.02 6.08 -11.82
CA GLU A 295 -13.87 7.21 -11.49
C GLU A 295 -15.26 7.02 -12.12
N LEU A 296 -16.30 7.28 -11.34
CA LEU A 296 -17.69 7.16 -11.76
C LEU A 296 -18.17 8.38 -12.56
N ASP A 297 -17.80 9.58 -12.09
CA ASP A 297 -18.23 10.84 -12.66
C ASP A 297 -17.46 11.20 -13.94
N ASP A 298 -18.17 11.51 -15.01
CA ASP A 298 -17.59 11.85 -16.32
C ASP A 298 -16.71 13.11 -16.27
N GLY A 299 -17.13 14.11 -15.50
CA GLY A 299 -16.42 15.38 -15.40
C GLY A 299 -15.08 15.19 -14.67
N TYR A 300 -15.09 14.53 -13.52
CA TYR A 300 -13.88 14.23 -12.78
C TYR A 300 -12.97 13.24 -13.51
N PHE A 301 -13.53 12.25 -14.19
CA PHE A 301 -12.73 11.34 -15.02
C PHE A 301 -11.93 12.08 -16.10
N ASN A 302 -12.59 13.01 -16.82
CA ASN A 302 -11.92 13.79 -17.87
C ASN A 302 -10.85 14.75 -17.29
N ILE A 303 -11.10 15.35 -16.12
CA ILE A 303 -10.12 16.17 -15.39
C ILE A 303 -8.92 15.32 -15.00
N ALA A 304 -9.15 14.16 -14.37
CA ALA A 304 -8.09 13.24 -13.97
C ALA A 304 -7.22 12.79 -15.14
N LYS A 305 -7.86 12.38 -16.24
CA LYS A 305 -7.16 11.96 -17.46
C LYS A 305 -6.23 13.05 -17.97
N LYS A 306 -6.74 14.28 -18.12
CA LYS A 306 -5.96 15.42 -18.59
C LYS A 306 -4.75 15.70 -17.68
N ARG A 307 -4.97 15.78 -16.37
CA ARG A 307 -3.90 16.05 -15.39
C ARG A 307 -2.80 14.98 -15.37
N ILE A 308 -3.18 13.71 -15.48
CA ILE A 308 -2.22 12.59 -15.50
C ILE A 308 -1.43 12.58 -16.80
N GLU A 309 -2.09 12.86 -17.94
CA GLU A 309 -1.43 12.97 -19.25
C GLU A 309 -0.44 14.15 -19.29
N GLU A 310 -0.80 15.31 -18.70
CA GLU A 310 0.09 16.47 -18.55
C GLU A 310 1.30 16.11 -17.69
N ALA A 311 1.09 15.48 -16.52
CA ALA A 311 2.19 15.04 -15.65
C ALA A 311 3.16 14.05 -16.35
N VAL A 312 2.67 13.21 -17.25
CA VAL A 312 3.52 12.30 -18.04
C VAL A 312 4.37 13.07 -19.05
N ASN A 313 3.80 14.12 -19.67
CA ASN A 313 4.50 14.93 -20.66
C ASN A 313 5.56 15.86 -20.04
N ASP A 314 5.37 16.23 -18.77
CA ASP A 314 6.28 17.08 -18.01
C ASP A 314 7.48 16.31 -17.40
N LEU A 315 7.49 14.98 -17.54
CA LEU A 315 8.67 14.20 -17.12
C LEU A 315 9.87 14.49 -18.01
N PRO A 316 11.07 14.66 -17.42
CA PRO A 316 12.31 14.99 -18.14
C PRO A 316 12.77 13.91 -19.12
#